data_ee732a08d020017569229383451784af
#
_entry.id   ee732a08d020017569229383451784af
#
_cell.length_a   1.000
_cell.length_b   1.000
_cell.length_c   1.000
_cell.angle_alpha   90.00
_cell.angle_beta   90.00
_cell.angle_gamma   90.00
#
_symmetry.space_group_name_H-M   'P 1'
#
loop_
_entity.id
_entity.type
_entity.pdbx_description
1 polymer ?
#
loop_
_entity_poly.entity_id
_entity_poly.type
_entity_poly.pdbx_seq_one_letter_code
_entity_poly.pdbx_strand_id
1 'polypeptide(L)'
;MNNKILKSLAIGSLVLCNSVAAADCRDVSEIIAKQLEDNYVIQNTATKLSKLMRSKLFLSDCSRLESAEDIADFMTLELNKIANDKHLSVVYDPQWVNELKTYRSSAQTKAFSDSRAMETPTDNYGFKKVEMLDGNIGYLDIRMFSDSHLGGETLENGMKFLQYADGIIIDLRNNFGGSPFMVTSLASYFFDLDTVHLSTFEQRENGVLTQTQDWTSPYVPGPRFKDTPLYILTSRNSASAAEGFSYAMQSLTRATIVGEVTAGAAHGRSAEIVNNDYILTLPSTRPVDPRTKDNWERKGVKPNIETNSDNALNVAYAEVLNSLIKNNSSNLSLHQWVYPLVKAKSSQYQPSQSDFNQIIGTYGKRKIFQENGKLFYQYLDDPAFEIELLDKETIIFKAFTEARLQAIYKDKEAVALKMLSFGEDAREFQRTI
;
A
#
# COMPACT_ATOMS: atom_id res chain seq x y z
N MET A 1 -80.30 41.03 -13.08
CA MET A 1 -81.08 40.19 -12.11
C MET A 1 -80.29 38.90 -11.95
N ASN A 2 -80.09 38.45 -10.73
CA ASN A 2 -79.56 37.21 -10.21
C ASN A 2 -78.00 37.10 -10.07
N ASN A 3 -77.58 37.56 -8.87
CA ASN A 3 -76.41 37.14 -8.16
C ASN A 3 -76.41 35.61 -7.86
N LYS A 4 -75.34 34.91 -8.15
CA LYS A 4 -75.02 33.60 -7.47
C LYS A 4 -73.64 33.73 -6.84
N ILE A 5 -73.68 33.74 -5.51
CA ILE A 5 -72.53 33.64 -4.61
C ILE A 5 -71.97 32.26 -4.70
N LEU A 6 -70.67 32.09 -5.15
CA LEU A 6 -69.95 30.89 -4.93
C LEU A 6 -69.24 30.94 -3.61
N LYS A 7 -69.60 30.05 -2.70
CA LYS A 7 -68.88 29.75 -1.46
C LYS A 7 -67.67 28.86 -1.83
N SER A 8 -66.46 29.42 -1.60
CA SER A 8 -65.20 28.71 -1.66
C SER A 8 -65.07 27.84 -0.42
N LEU A 9 -65.08 26.50 -0.55
CA LEU A 9 -64.65 25.60 0.49
C LEU A 9 -63.12 25.48 0.42
N ALA A 10 -62.44 26.02 1.43
CA ALA A 10 -61.04 25.73 1.69
C ALA A 10 -60.90 24.32 2.30
N ILE A 11 -60.45 23.34 1.52
CA ILE A 11 -60.04 22.05 2.02
C ILE A 11 -58.62 22.23 2.56
N GLY A 12 -58.51 22.30 3.88
CA GLY A 12 -57.23 22.25 4.57
C GLY A 12 -56.66 20.83 4.46
N SER A 13 -55.68 20.66 3.61
CA SER A 13 -54.84 19.43 3.61
C SER A 13 -53.99 19.47 4.88
N LEU A 14 -54.40 18.69 5.88
CA LEU A 14 -53.50 18.30 6.97
C LEU A 14 -52.38 17.45 6.36
N VAL A 15 -51.25 18.02 6.20
CA VAL A 15 -50.00 17.27 6.00
C VAL A 15 -49.70 16.61 7.33
N LEU A 16 -50.05 15.34 7.46
CA LEU A 16 -49.53 14.46 8.50
C LEU A 16 -48.04 14.31 8.24
N CYS A 17 -47.20 15.16 8.83
CA CYS A 17 -45.79 14.88 9.01
C CYS A 17 -45.71 13.64 9.90
N ASN A 18 -45.52 12.51 9.30
CA ASN A 18 -45.22 11.28 10.01
C ASN A 18 -43.88 11.47 10.74
N SER A 19 -43.94 11.54 12.06
CA SER A 19 -42.79 11.50 12.94
C SER A 19 -42.21 10.08 12.98
N VAL A 20 -41.65 9.61 11.87
CA VAL A 20 -41.00 8.30 11.75
C VAL A 20 -39.64 8.31 12.46
N ALA A 21 -38.95 9.45 12.47
CA ALA A 21 -37.59 9.57 12.94
C ALA A 21 -37.34 9.35 14.46
N ALA A 22 -38.30 9.67 15.32
CA ALA A 22 -38.08 9.57 16.77
C ALA A 22 -38.22 8.15 17.34
N ALA A 23 -39.06 7.32 16.71
CA ALA A 23 -39.19 5.90 17.09
C ALA A 23 -37.96 5.08 16.64
N ASP A 24 -37.39 5.46 15.50
CA ASP A 24 -36.29 4.73 14.85
C ASP A 24 -34.96 4.87 15.63
N CYS A 25 -34.64 6.06 16.15
CA CYS A 25 -33.36 6.30 16.83
C CYS A 25 -33.14 5.43 18.08
N ARG A 26 -34.17 5.23 18.89
CA ARG A 26 -34.06 4.42 20.12
C ARG A 26 -33.87 2.94 19.81
N ASP A 27 -34.66 2.41 18.89
CA ASP A 27 -34.61 1.00 18.53
C ASP A 27 -33.32 0.64 17.82
N VAL A 28 -32.89 1.51 16.88
CA VAL A 28 -31.59 1.40 16.18
C VAL A 28 -30.44 1.44 17.18
N SER A 29 -30.45 2.39 18.14
CA SER A 29 -29.41 2.51 19.16
C SER A 29 -29.29 1.26 20.03
N GLU A 30 -30.39 0.66 20.47
CA GLU A 30 -30.36 -0.50 21.33
C GLU A 30 -29.80 -1.73 20.60
N ILE A 31 -30.19 -1.94 19.32
CA ILE A 31 -29.65 -3.03 18.51
C ILE A 31 -28.16 -2.83 18.28
N ILE A 32 -27.74 -1.62 17.93
CA ILE A 32 -26.31 -1.28 17.77
C ILE A 32 -25.53 -1.51 19.07
N ALA A 33 -26.07 -1.03 20.21
CA ALA A 33 -25.43 -1.24 21.51
C ALA A 33 -25.17 -2.73 21.80
N LYS A 34 -26.17 -3.58 21.51
CA LYS A 34 -26.03 -5.03 21.69
C LYS A 34 -25.01 -5.62 20.71
N GLN A 35 -25.04 -5.26 19.44
CA GLN A 35 -24.08 -5.75 18.43
C GLN A 35 -22.64 -5.34 18.78
N LEU A 36 -22.44 -4.14 19.33
CA LEU A 36 -21.13 -3.68 19.82
C LEU A 36 -20.64 -4.53 21.00
N GLU A 37 -21.51 -4.85 21.97
CA GLU A 37 -21.17 -5.72 23.10
C GLU A 37 -20.79 -7.13 22.65
N ASP A 38 -21.56 -7.67 21.70
CA ASP A 38 -21.40 -9.04 21.24
C ASP A 38 -20.22 -9.22 20.27
N ASN A 39 -19.94 -8.24 19.41
CA ASN A 39 -19.07 -8.45 18.24
C ASN A 39 -17.88 -7.48 18.13
N TYR A 40 -17.85 -6.35 18.86
CA TYR A 40 -16.70 -5.45 18.78
C TYR A 40 -15.47 -6.09 19.44
N VAL A 41 -14.36 -6.24 18.70
CA VAL A 41 -13.20 -7.04 19.12
C VAL A 41 -12.52 -6.54 20.40
N ILE A 42 -12.56 -5.23 20.69
CA ILE A 42 -11.94 -4.64 21.89
C ILE A 42 -13.00 -4.43 22.97
N GLN A 43 -13.09 -5.37 23.92
CA GLN A 43 -14.12 -5.41 24.95
C GLN A 43 -14.29 -4.10 25.75
N ASN A 44 -13.20 -3.48 26.18
CA ASN A 44 -13.28 -2.22 26.94
C ASN A 44 -13.89 -1.07 26.13
N THR A 45 -13.60 -1.05 24.82
CA THR A 45 -14.18 -0.08 23.91
C THR A 45 -15.64 -0.39 23.64
N ALA A 46 -15.98 -1.68 23.39
CA ALA A 46 -17.37 -2.13 23.23
C ALA A 46 -18.28 -1.67 24.37
N THR A 47 -17.82 -1.86 25.62
CA THR A 47 -18.57 -1.44 26.82
C THR A 47 -18.81 0.08 26.88
N LYS A 48 -17.84 0.89 26.46
CA LYS A 48 -18.00 2.36 26.41
C LYS A 48 -18.96 2.79 25.31
N LEU A 49 -18.86 2.17 24.14
CA LEU A 49 -19.71 2.45 22.98
C LEU A 49 -21.17 2.08 23.24
N SER A 50 -21.43 0.89 23.77
CA SER A 50 -22.79 0.45 24.11
C SER A 50 -23.44 1.33 25.17
N LYS A 51 -22.65 1.77 26.17
CA LYS A 51 -23.13 2.72 27.18
C LYS A 51 -23.45 4.10 26.58
N LEU A 52 -22.66 4.59 25.61
CA LEU A 52 -22.95 5.81 24.88
C LEU A 52 -24.31 5.68 24.16
N MET A 53 -24.50 4.62 23.38
CA MET A 53 -25.71 4.38 22.59
C MET A 53 -26.97 4.36 23.44
N ARG A 54 -26.91 3.91 24.70
CA ARG A 54 -28.01 3.87 25.67
C ARG A 54 -28.16 5.13 26.50
N SER A 55 -27.30 6.13 26.35
CA SER A 55 -27.31 7.32 27.18
C SER A 55 -28.48 8.26 26.85
N LYS A 56 -29.05 8.88 27.87
CA LYS A 56 -30.18 9.82 27.69
C LYS A 56 -29.84 11.02 26.79
N LEU A 57 -28.60 11.53 26.91
CA LEU A 57 -28.12 12.64 26.10
C LEU A 57 -28.03 12.25 24.62
N PHE A 58 -27.37 11.14 24.31
CA PHE A 58 -27.26 10.62 22.96
C PHE A 58 -28.65 10.43 22.30
N LEU A 59 -29.56 9.76 23.01
CA LEU A 59 -30.91 9.47 22.50
C LEU A 59 -31.71 10.78 22.29
N SER A 60 -31.54 11.77 23.17
CA SER A 60 -32.19 13.09 23.02
C SER A 60 -31.69 13.85 21.80
N ASP A 61 -30.38 13.83 21.54
CA ASP A 61 -29.79 14.53 20.40
C ASP A 61 -30.12 13.82 19.07
N CYS A 62 -30.04 12.50 19.06
CA CYS A 62 -30.42 11.70 17.92
C CYS A 62 -31.88 11.88 17.51
N SER A 63 -32.81 11.92 18.48
CA SER A 63 -34.25 12.04 18.22
C SER A 63 -34.69 13.40 17.63
N ARG A 64 -33.77 14.38 17.52
CA ARG A 64 -34.00 15.68 16.88
C ARG A 64 -33.67 15.66 15.38
N LEU A 65 -33.05 14.62 14.90
CA LEU A 65 -32.67 14.46 13.49
C LEU A 65 -33.90 14.05 12.67
N GLU A 66 -33.97 14.52 11.45
CA GLU A 66 -35.17 14.39 10.60
C GLU A 66 -34.97 13.34 9.49
N SER A 67 -33.73 13.08 9.08
CA SER A 67 -33.44 12.07 8.04
C SER A 67 -32.72 10.84 8.59
N ALA A 68 -32.90 9.71 7.92
CA ALA A 68 -32.23 8.47 8.27
C ALA A 68 -30.72 8.53 8.03
N GLU A 69 -30.29 9.29 7.01
CA GLU A 69 -28.91 9.55 6.70
C GLU A 69 -28.25 10.37 7.82
N ASP A 70 -28.90 11.46 8.29
CA ASP A 70 -28.39 12.28 9.38
C ASP A 70 -28.24 11.47 10.68
N ILE A 71 -29.19 10.56 10.96
CA ILE A 71 -29.11 9.63 12.10
C ILE A 71 -27.88 8.72 11.97
N ALA A 72 -27.64 8.11 10.80
CA ALA A 72 -26.50 7.26 10.55
C ALA A 72 -25.15 8.00 10.71
N ASP A 73 -25.06 9.22 10.14
CA ASP A 73 -23.88 10.06 10.22
C ASP A 73 -23.61 10.52 11.66
N PHE A 74 -24.63 10.94 12.39
CA PHE A 74 -24.54 11.30 13.80
C PHE A 74 -24.04 10.12 14.65
N MET A 75 -24.64 8.95 14.51
CA MET A 75 -24.23 7.73 15.23
C MET A 75 -22.78 7.39 14.93
N THR A 76 -22.38 7.42 13.67
CA THR A 76 -21.00 7.18 13.22
C THR A 76 -20.03 8.18 13.88
N LEU A 77 -20.36 9.45 13.86
CA LEU A 77 -19.54 10.51 14.46
C LEU A 77 -19.35 10.29 15.97
N GLU A 78 -20.46 10.06 16.70
CA GLU A 78 -20.42 9.87 18.16
C GLU A 78 -19.66 8.62 18.57
N LEU A 79 -19.87 7.51 17.86
CA LEU A 79 -19.11 6.26 18.08
C LEU A 79 -17.61 6.48 17.87
N ASN A 80 -17.22 7.22 16.82
CA ASN A 80 -15.82 7.46 16.52
C ASN A 80 -15.11 8.45 17.44
N LYS A 81 -15.82 9.28 18.19
CA LYS A 81 -15.23 10.06 19.29
C LYS A 81 -14.61 9.18 20.37
N ILE A 82 -15.14 7.96 20.57
CA ILE A 82 -14.64 6.99 21.55
C ILE A 82 -13.71 5.97 20.89
N ALA A 83 -14.17 5.34 19.78
CA ALA A 83 -13.44 4.26 19.13
C ALA A 83 -12.23 4.76 18.35
N ASN A 84 -12.38 5.91 17.68
CA ASN A 84 -11.40 6.42 16.70
C ASN A 84 -10.95 5.32 15.71
N ASP A 85 -11.90 4.57 15.16
CA ASP A 85 -11.69 3.41 14.30
C ASP A 85 -12.40 3.61 12.97
N LYS A 86 -11.63 3.64 11.89
CA LYS A 86 -12.14 3.91 10.53
C LYS A 86 -13.05 2.80 9.98
N HIS A 87 -13.07 1.64 10.66
CA HIS A 87 -13.91 0.50 10.26
C HIS A 87 -15.27 0.50 10.96
N LEU A 88 -15.48 1.41 11.94
CA LEU A 88 -16.73 1.53 12.67
C LEU A 88 -17.62 2.62 12.04
N SER A 89 -18.74 2.21 11.47
CA SER A 89 -19.76 3.15 10.95
C SER A 89 -21.16 2.57 11.00
N VAL A 90 -22.13 3.45 11.11
CA VAL A 90 -23.55 3.17 10.86
C VAL A 90 -23.88 3.70 9.47
N VAL A 91 -24.54 2.90 8.66
CA VAL A 91 -24.85 3.26 7.27
C VAL A 91 -26.34 3.05 7.04
N TYR A 92 -27.01 4.07 6.53
CA TYR A 92 -28.37 3.97 6.01
C TYR A 92 -28.29 3.49 4.54
N ASP A 93 -28.64 2.26 4.27
CA ASP A 93 -28.67 1.69 2.92
C ASP A 93 -29.61 0.47 2.86
N PRO A 94 -30.90 0.69 2.59
CA PRO A 94 -31.87 -0.40 2.47
C PRO A 94 -31.53 -1.42 1.34
N GLN A 95 -30.86 -0.96 0.29
CA GLN A 95 -30.45 -1.84 -0.79
C GLN A 95 -29.36 -2.78 -0.31
N TRP A 96 -28.32 -2.29 0.33
CA TRP A 96 -27.26 -3.13 0.88
C TRP A 96 -27.78 -4.10 1.96
N VAL A 97 -28.75 -3.66 2.80
CA VAL A 97 -29.45 -4.56 3.75
C VAL A 97 -30.08 -5.75 3.02
N ASN A 98 -30.81 -5.50 1.93
CA ASN A 98 -31.44 -6.57 1.14
C ASN A 98 -30.43 -7.50 0.47
N GLU A 99 -29.33 -6.96 -0.03
CA GLU A 99 -28.23 -7.73 -0.58
C GLU A 99 -27.60 -8.64 0.49
N LEU A 100 -27.34 -8.12 1.69
CA LEU A 100 -26.80 -8.89 2.81
C LEU A 100 -27.78 -10.00 3.29
N LYS A 101 -29.09 -9.73 3.33
CA LYS A 101 -30.11 -10.74 3.67
C LYS A 101 -30.14 -11.87 2.65
N THR A 102 -30.12 -11.51 1.37
CA THR A 102 -30.10 -12.48 0.26
C THR A 102 -28.84 -13.34 0.34
N TYR A 103 -27.72 -12.70 0.57
CA TYR A 103 -26.44 -13.36 0.76
C TYR A 103 -26.44 -14.34 1.93
N ARG A 104 -26.86 -13.92 3.13
CA ARG A 104 -26.92 -14.78 4.32
C ARG A 104 -27.90 -15.94 4.19
N SER A 105 -28.94 -15.81 3.36
CA SER A 105 -29.93 -16.84 3.11
C SER A 105 -29.53 -17.84 2.02
N SER A 106 -28.54 -17.49 1.17
CA SER A 106 -28.10 -18.39 0.11
C SER A 106 -26.98 -19.31 0.62
N ALA A 107 -27.09 -20.62 0.33
CA ALA A 107 -26.03 -21.60 0.59
C ALA A 107 -24.74 -21.34 -0.20
N GLN A 108 -24.70 -20.27 -0.99
CA GLN A 108 -23.58 -19.79 -1.82
C GLN A 108 -22.68 -18.78 -1.07
N THR A 109 -22.65 -18.82 0.26
CA THR A 109 -21.81 -17.96 1.11
C THR A 109 -20.33 -17.93 0.70
N LYS A 110 -19.84 -18.95 0.03
CA LYS A 110 -18.46 -19.01 -0.45
C LYS A 110 -18.23 -18.24 -1.75
N ALA A 111 -19.25 -18.14 -2.62
CA ALA A 111 -19.11 -17.49 -3.94
C ALA A 111 -19.21 -15.95 -3.89
N PHE A 112 -19.73 -15.38 -2.81
CA PHE A 112 -19.93 -13.92 -2.72
C PHE A 112 -18.74 -13.17 -2.08
N SER A 113 -17.95 -13.80 -1.23
CA SER A 113 -16.65 -13.23 -0.86
C SER A 113 -15.75 -13.05 -2.10
N ASP A 114 -15.95 -13.96 -3.06
CA ASP A 114 -15.22 -13.97 -4.33
C ASP A 114 -15.75 -12.94 -5.34
N SER A 115 -16.98 -12.43 -5.18
CA SER A 115 -17.65 -11.55 -6.15
C SER A 115 -17.42 -10.06 -5.93
N ARG A 116 -16.71 -9.63 -4.90
CA ARG A 116 -16.32 -8.21 -4.75
C ARG A 116 -15.18 -7.84 -5.71
N ALA A 117 -15.56 -7.77 -6.95
CA ALA A 117 -15.24 -6.79 -7.99
C ALA A 117 -13.76 -6.42 -8.30
N MET A 118 -12.74 -6.95 -7.61
CA MET A 118 -11.32 -6.70 -7.93
C MET A 118 -10.49 -7.98 -8.13
N GLU A 119 -11.11 -9.15 -7.96
CA GLU A 119 -10.41 -10.44 -8.11
C GLU A 119 -10.73 -11.06 -9.47
N THR A 120 -10.43 -10.32 -10.54
CA THR A 120 -10.72 -10.79 -11.88
C THR A 120 -9.44 -11.20 -12.62
N PRO A 121 -9.53 -12.18 -13.53
CA PRO A 121 -8.40 -12.49 -14.42
C PRO A 121 -7.90 -11.29 -15.23
N THR A 122 -8.77 -10.30 -15.49
CA THR A 122 -8.41 -9.07 -16.22
C THR A 122 -7.42 -8.18 -15.45
N ASP A 123 -7.43 -8.24 -14.11
CA ASP A 123 -6.48 -7.52 -13.25
C ASP A 123 -5.31 -8.40 -12.81
N ASN A 124 -5.20 -9.59 -13.42
CA ASN A 124 -4.17 -10.57 -13.08
C ASN A 124 -4.08 -10.83 -11.57
N TYR A 125 -5.25 -10.87 -10.91
CA TYR A 125 -5.39 -11.11 -9.46
C TYR A 125 -4.54 -10.16 -8.59
N GLY A 126 -4.42 -8.90 -9.04
CA GLY A 126 -3.66 -7.85 -8.34
C GLY A 126 -2.16 -7.83 -8.60
N PHE A 127 -1.61 -8.78 -9.33
CA PHE A 127 -0.19 -8.79 -9.70
C PHE A 127 0.02 -7.92 -10.94
N LYS A 128 0.53 -6.73 -10.75
CA LYS A 128 0.66 -5.73 -11.81
C LYS A 128 1.89 -5.89 -12.68
N LYS A 129 3.03 -6.26 -12.07
CA LYS A 129 4.31 -6.35 -12.78
C LYS A 129 5.27 -7.29 -12.06
N VAL A 130 6.00 -8.08 -12.83
CA VAL A 130 7.20 -8.77 -12.41
C VAL A 130 8.33 -8.42 -13.38
N GLU A 131 9.51 -8.13 -12.86
CA GLU A 131 10.64 -7.65 -13.67
C GLU A 131 11.97 -8.01 -13.03
N MET A 132 12.99 -8.22 -13.87
CA MET A 132 14.39 -8.20 -13.44
C MET A 132 14.97 -6.84 -13.74
N LEU A 133 15.29 -6.08 -12.70
CA LEU A 133 16.03 -4.82 -12.80
C LEU A 133 17.51 -5.09 -13.02
N ASP A 134 18.24 -4.08 -13.53
CA ASP A 134 19.69 -4.17 -13.67
C ASP A 134 20.36 -4.60 -12.35
N GLY A 135 21.50 -5.26 -12.42
CA GLY A 135 22.15 -5.79 -11.21
C GLY A 135 21.48 -7.02 -10.62
N ASN A 136 20.67 -7.73 -11.42
CA ASN A 136 19.98 -8.97 -11.04
C ASN A 136 19.03 -8.81 -9.83
N ILE A 137 18.32 -7.70 -9.77
CA ILE A 137 17.34 -7.41 -8.70
C ILE A 137 15.93 -7.71 -9.19
N GLY A 138 15.23 -8.62 -8.49
CA GLY A 138 13.83 -8.94 -8.74
C GLY A 138 12.90 -7.84 -8.23
N TYR A 139 11.90 -7.47 -9.04
CA TYR A 139 10.87 -6.50 -8.68
C TYR A 139 9.48 -7.11 -8.90
N LEU A 140 8.61 -6.97 -7.89
CA LEU A 140 7.24 -7.48 -7.92
C LEU A 140 6.28 -6.41 -7.42
N ASP A 141 5.41 -5.89 -8.30
CA ASP A 141 4.35 -4.92 -7.97
C ASP A 141 3.02 -5.66 -7.77
N ILE A 142 2.51 -5.60 -6.53
CA ILE A 142 1.25 -6.22 -6.13
C ILE A 142 0.30 -5.10 -5.69
N ARG A 143 -0.84 -4.99 -6.35
CA ARG A 143 -1.86 -3.95 -6.10
C ARG A 143 -2.97 -4.40 -5.16
N MET A 144 -3.16 -5.72 -5.05
CA MET A 144 -4.12 -6.33 -4.14
C MET A 144 -3.67 -7.76 -3.79
N PHE A 145 -3.97 -8.21 -2.61
CA PHE A 145 -3.82 -9.61 -2.21
C PHE A 145 -5.12 -10.35 -2.50
N SER A 146 -5.28 -10.86 -3.72
CA SER A 146 -6.38 -11.76 -4.08
C SER A 146 -6.32 -13.04 -3.27
N ASP A 147 -7.45 -13.75 -3.15
CA ASP A 147 -7.43 -15.03 -2.45
C ASP A 147 -6.48 -16.02 -3.15
N SER A 148 -5.76 -16.81 -2.36
CA SER A 148 -4.71 -17.71 -2.88
C SER A 148 -5.25 -18.82 -3.77
N HIS A 149 -6.53 -19.21 -3.64
CA HIS A 149 -7.14 -20.17 -4.55
C HIS A 149 -7.40 -19.60 -5.95
N LEU A 150 -7.46 -18.27 -6.09
CA LEU A 150 -7.63 -17.58 -7.38
C LEU A 150 -6.26 -17.12 -7.94
N GLY A 151 -5.50 -16.39 -7.15
CA GLY A 151 -4.24 -15.77 -7.57
C GLY A 151 -2.99 -16.59 -7.27
N GLY A 152 -3.10 -17.79 -6.70
CA GLY A 152 -1.96 -18.59 -6.26
C GLY A 152 -1.03 -19.02 -7.40
N GLU A 153 -1.57 -19.37 -8.57
CA GLU A 153 -0.78 -19.70 -9.76
C GLU A 153 -0.03 -18.47 -10.30
N THR A 154 -0.64 -17.29 -10.25
CA THR A 154 0.01 -16.04 -10.64
C THR A 154 1.18 -15.72 -9.71
N LEU A 155 0.99 -15.90 -8.39
CA LEU A 155 2.08 -15.78 -7.41
C LEU A 155 3.21 -16.74 -7.71
N GLU A 156 2.91 -18.03 -7.91
CA GLU A 156 3.90 -19.06 -8.23
C GLU A 156 4.73 -18.70 -9.47
N ASN A 157 4.07 -18.26 -10.55
CA ASN A 157 4.74 -17.89 -11.80
C ASN A 157 5.61 -16.65 -11.61
N GLY A 158 5.15 -15.66 -10.82
CA GLY A 158 5.96 -14.49 -10.45
C GLY A 158 7.21 -14.88 -9.66
N MET A 159 7.06 -15.74 -8.65
CA MET A 159 8.18 -16.18 -7.83
C MET A 159 9.18 -17.06 -8.63
N LYS A 160 8.68 -17.91 -9.55
CA LYS A 160 9.53 -18.66 -10.48
C LYS A 160 10.32 -17.75 -11.43
N PHE A 161 9.71 -16.68 -11.91
CA PHE A 161 10.42 -15.69 -12.75
C PHE A 161 11.61 -15.07 -12.00
N LEU A 162 11.45 -14.84 -10.70
CA LEU A 162 12.45 -14.20 -9.84
C LEU A 162 13.48 -15.19 -9.26
N GLN A 163 13.44 -16.46 -9.61
CA GLN A 163 14.21 -17.55 -8.95
C GLN A 163 15.72 -17.32 -8.86
N TYR A 164 16.31 -16.54 -9.75
CA TYR A 164 17.74 -16.25 -9.79
C TYR A 164 18.09 -14.83 -9.36
N ALA A 165 17.15 -14.10 -8.78
CA ALA A 165 17.41 -12.76 -8.30
C ALA A 165 18.34 -12.75 -7.09
N ASP A 166 19.32 -11.84 -7.08
CA ASP A 166 20.24 -11.65 -5.95
C ASP A 166 19.61 -10.88 -4.79
N GLY A 167 18.59 -10.09 -5.07
CA GLY A 167 17.77 -9.36 -4.11
C GLY A 167 16.35 -9.16 -4.65
N ILE A 168 15.36 -8.96 -3.78
CA ILE A 168 13.95 -8.79 -4.17
C ILE A 168 13.38 -7.52 -3.57
N ILE A 169 12.64 -6.78 -4.40
CA ILE A 169 11.84 -5.61 -4.01
C ILE A 169 10.37 -5.93 -4.28
N ILE A 170 9.53 -5.90 -3.24
CA ILE A 170 8.08 -6.03 -3.35
C ILE A 170 7.47 -4.64 -3.21
N ASP A 171 6.71 -4.21 -4.21
CA ASP A 171 6.06 -2.91 -4.22
C ASP A 171 4.60 -3.02 -3.77
N LEU A 172 4.33 -2.50 -2.58
CA LEU A 172 3.01 -2.41 -1.99
C LEU A 172 2.51 -0.96 -1.86
N ARG A 173 3.17 0.01 -2.49
CA ARG A 173 2.80 1.43 -2.39
C ARG A 173 1.36 1.73 -2.80
N ASN A 174 0.79 0.92 -3.67
CA ASN A 174 -0.59 1.06 -4.14
C ASN A 174 -1.42 -0.22 -3.87
N ASN A 175 -1.11 -0.91 -2.78
CA ASN A 175 -1.82 -2.11 -2.36
C ASN A 175 -2.77 -1.77 -1.20
N PHE A 176 -4.08 -1.88 -1.43
CA PHE A 176 -5.12 -1.57 -0.45
C PHE A 176 -5.47 -2.75 0.47
N GLY A 177 -4.74 -3.87 0.37
CA GLY A 177 -4.98 -5.06 1.19
C GLY A 177 -5.55 -6.24 0.42
N GLY A 178 -6.43 -7.01 1.07
CA GLY A 178 -7.07 -8.20 0.51
C GLY A 178 -6.97 -9.41 1.43
N SER A 179 -6.77 -10.61 0.86
CA SER A 179 -6.81 -11.88 1.56
C SER A 179 -5.57 -12.14 2.43
N PRO A 180 -5.73 -12.48 3.72
CA PRO A 180 -4.64 -12.92 4.56
C PRO A 180 -4.01 -14.24 4.10
N PHE A 181 -4.76 -15.08 3.37
CA PHE A 181 -4.23 -16.32 2.81
C PHE A 181 -3.15 -16.06 1.76
N MET A 182 -3.33 -15.03 0.93
CA MET A 182 -2.29 -14.62 -0.02
C MET A 182 -1.06 -14.04 0.70
N VAL A 183 -1.27 -13.28 1.78
CA VAL A 183 -0.16 -12.81 2.64
C VAL A 183 0.66 -13.98 3.15
N THR A 184 0.00 -15.00 3.70
CA THR A 184 0.65 -16.22 4.18
C THR A 184 1.38 -16.97 3.06
N SER A 185 0.75 -17.09 1.87
CA SER A 185 1.33 -17.74 0.70
C SER A 185 2.60 -17.02 0.25
N LEU A 186 2.55 -15.69 0.08
CA LEU A 186 3.71 -14.89 -0.32
C LEU A 186 4.82 -14.93 0.74
N ALA A 187 4.48 -14.76 2.03
CA ALA A 187 5.46 -14.80 3.11
C ALA A 187 6.22 -16.13 3.15
N SER A 188 5.53 -17.25 2.85
CA SER A 188 6.12 -18.58 2.89
C SER A 188 7.31 -18.77 1.94
N TYR A 189 7.40 -18.01 0.87
CA TYR A 189 8.57 -18.06 -0.04
C TYR A 189 9.86 -17.52 0.59
N PHE A 190 9.77 -16.74 1.66
CA PHE A 190 10.90 -16.03 2.26
C PHE A 190 11.43 -16.67 3.54
N PHE A 191 10.93 -17.88 3.88
CA PHE A 191 11.40 -18.66 5.02
C PHE A 191 11.80 -20.06 4.59
N ASP A 192 12.44 -20.82 5.49
CA ASP A 192 12.79 -22.22 5.26
C ASP A 192 11.58 -23.14 5.48
N LEU A 193 11.81 -24.44 5.60
CA LEU A 193 10.79 -25.45 5.80
C LEU A 193 10.09 -25.36 7.17
N ASP A 194 10.78 -24.80 8.17
CA ASP A 194 10.21 -24.57 9.47
C ASP A 194 9.12 -23.50 9.40
N THR A 195 7.98 -23.80 9.96
CA THR A 195 6.85 -22.87 9.96
C THR A 195 7.10 -21.72 10.93
N VAL A 196 6.81 -20.50 10.47
CA VAL A 196 6.99 -19.26 11.22
C VAL A 196 5.61 -18.66 11.53
N HIS A 197 5.37 -18.33 12.79
CA HIS A 197 4.14 -17.69 13.23
C HIS A 197 4.12 -16.23 12.74
N LEU A 198 3.23 -15.92 11.80
CA LEU A 198 3.12 -14.59 11.21
C LEU A 198 2.23 -13.68 12.05
N SER A 199 1.03 -14.12 12.41
CA SER A 199 0.03 -13.35 13.14
C SER A 199 -0.93 -14.26 13.93
N THR A 200 -1.52 -13.73 14.98
CA THR A 200 -2.70 -14.28 15.64
C THR A 200 -3.88 -13.36 15.33
N PHE A 201 -4.96 -13.89 14.80
CA PHE A 201 -6.21 -13.14 14.64
C PHE A 201 -7.13 -13.42 15.82
N GLU A 202 -7.53 -12.36 16.53
CA GLU A 202 -8.58 -12.38 17.53
C GLU A 202 -9.89 -11.98 16.86
N GLN A 203 -10.92 -12.79 17.03
CA GLN A 203 -12.26 -12.51 16.53
C GLN A 203 -13.26 -12.59 17.69
N ARG A 204 -14.15 -11.58 17.76
CA ARG A 204 -15.28 -11.61 18.68
C ARG A 204 -16.56 -11.81 17.90
N GLU A 205 -17.32 -12.81 18.34
CA GLU A 205 -18.63 -13.14 17.78
C GLU A 205 -19.55 -13.64 18.90
N ASN A 206 -20.76 -13.09 19.01
CA ASN A 206 -21.76 -13.45 20.03
C ASN A 206 -21.20 -13.42 21.46
N GLY A 207 -20.34 -12.45 21.79
CA GLY A 207 -19.70 -12.29 23.10
C GLY A 207 -18.50 -13.22 23.35
N VAL A 208 -18.21 -14.14 22.45
CA VAL A 208 -17.08 -15.09 22.56
C VAL A 208 -15.88 -14.58 21.77
N LEU A 209 -14.73 -14.50 22.44
CA LEU A 209 -13.44 -14.20 21.79
C LEU A 209 -12.76 -15.51 21.39
N THR A 210 -12.51 -15.67 20.10
CA THR A 210 -11.75 -16.79 19.52
C THR A 210 -10.41 -16.30 18.97
N GLN A 211 -9.46 -17.21 18.80
CA GLN A 211 -8.16 -16.94 18.22
C GLN A 211 -7.82 -17.97 17.14
N THR A 212 -7.33 -17.50 16.02
CA THR A 212 -6.71 -18.28 14.95
C THR A 212 -5.29 -17.81 14.71
N GLN A 213 -4.43 -18.68 14.19
CA GLN A 213 -3.03 -18.34 13.97
C GLN A 213 -2.64 -18.59 12.52
N ASP A 214 -1.97 -17.62 11.92
CA ASP A 214 -1.40 -17.75 10.60
C ASP A 214 0.09 -18.09 10.69
N TRP A 215 0.45 -19.15 10.01
CA TRP A 215 1.81 -19.67 9.94
C TRP A 215 2.26 -19.79 8.49
N THR A 216 3.55 -19.64 8.22
CA THR A 216 4.10 -19.94 6.90
C THR A 216 3.88 -21.41 6.56
N SER A 217 3.72 -21.70 5.26
CA SER A 217 3.59 -23.07 4.76
C SER A 217 4.95 -23.76 4.67
N PRO A 218 5.07 -25.00 5.13
CA PRO A 218 6.28 -25.81 4.88
C PRO A 218 6.48 -26.17 3.41
N TYR A 219 5.44 -26.00 2.58
CA TYR A 219 5.49 -26.20 1.15
C TYR A 219 5.12 -24.94 0.38
N VAL A 220 5.90 -24.58 -0.62
CA VAL A 220 5.57 -23.59 -1.65
C VAL A 220 5.95 -24.17 -3.02
N PRO A 221 5.15 -23.91 -4.06
CA PRO A 221 5.51 -24.34 -5.41
C PRO A 221 6.62 -23.43 -5.95
N GLY A 222 7.79 -23.99 -6.23
CA GLY A 222 8.93 -23.25 -6.80
C GLY A 222 10.06 -22.93 -5.80
N PRO A 223 10.85 -21.89 -6.07
CA PRO A 223 12.03 -21.56 -5.29
C PRO A 223 11.67 -20.91 -3.94
N ARG A 224 12.59 -21.00 -2.97
CA ARG A 224 12.57 -20.24 -1.73
C ARG A 224 13.68 -19.21 -1.71
N PHE A 225 13.41 -18.09 -1.03
CA PHE A 225 14.29 -16.91 -0.99
C PHE A 225 14.74 -16.60 0.44
N LYS A 226 14.98 -17.63 1.26
CA LYS A 226 15.24 -17.46 2.70
C LYS A 226 16.41 -16.52 3.01
N ASP A 227 17.47 -16.58 2.20
CA ASP A 227 18.70 -15.79 2.38
C ASP A 227 18.76 -14.57 1.44
N THR A 228 17.83 -14.45 0.50
CA THR A 228 17.78 -13.33 -0.46
C THR A 228 17.36 -12.05 0.26
N PRO A 229 18.12 -10.95 0.16
CA PRO A 229 17.73 -9.64 0.67
C PRO A 229 16.35 -9.23 0.16
N LEU A 230 15.46 -8.84 1.09
CA LEU A 230 14.09 -8.45 0.78
C LEU A 230 13.81 -7.02 1.25
N TYR A 231 13.30 -6.23 0.32
CA TYR A 231 12.84 -4.87 0.56
C TYR A 231 11.37 -4.75 0.19
N ILE A 232 10.60 -4.02 1.00
CA ILE A 232 9.17 -3.81 0.77
C ILE A 232 8.92 -2.31 0.69
N LEU A 233 8.30 -1.87 -0.42
CA LEU A 233 7.95 -0.48 -0.61
C LEU A 233 6.56 -0.21 -0.06
N THR A 234 6.43 0.85 0.75
CA THR A 234 5.17 1.26 1.35
C THR A 234 4.85 2.73 1.06
N SER A 235 3.58 3.06 1.09
CA SER A 235 3.08 4.44 1.06
C SER A 235 1.88 4.58 1.98
N ARG A 236 1.31 5.79 2.06
CA ARG A 236 0.06 6.05 2.78
C ARG A 236 -1.15 5.28 2.24
N ASN A 237 -1.05 4.75 1.01
CA ASN A 237 -2.08 3.92 0.40
C ASN A 237 -1.94 2.43 0.73
N SER A 238 -0.78 2.01 1.26
CA SER A 238 -0.61 0.62 1.72
C SER A 238 -1.51 0.38 2.92
N ALA A 239 -2.47 -0.56 2.80
CA ALA A 239 -3.50 -0.74 3.82
C ALA A 239 -3.79 -2.23 4.11
N SER A 240 -4.36 -2.51 5.29
CA SER A 240 -4.91 -3.83 5.66
C SER A 240 -3.90 -4.98 5.48
N ALA A 241 -4.16 -5.97 4.60
CA ALA A 241 -3.29 -7.11 4.35
C ALA A 241 -1.88 -6.71 3.87
N ALA A 242 -1.73 -5.58 3.14
CA ALA A 242 -0.42 -5.04 2.75
C ALA A 242 0.38 -4.58 3.97
N GLU A 243 -0.29 -3.99 4.95
CA GLU A 243 0.31 -3.63 6.22
C GLU A 243 0.65 -4.87 7.04
N GLY A 244 -0.24 -5.88 7.04
CA GLY A 244 -0.02 -7.15 7.73
C GLY A 244 1.22 -7.88 7.24
N PHE A 245 1.40 -7.96 5.93
CA PHE A 245 2.61 -8.51 5.33
C PHE A 245 3.85 -7.69 5.75
N SER A 246 3.81 -6.38 5.56
CA SER A 246 4.93 -5.49 5.88
C SER A 246 5.31 -5.55 7.35
N TYR A 247 4.32 -5.51 8.26
CA TYR A 247 4.51 -5.57 9.70
C TYR A 247 5.12 -6.90 10.16
N ALA A 248 4.58 -8.02 9.66
CA ALA A 248 5.10 -9.34 9.98
C ALA A 248 6.55 -9.52 9.50
N MET A 249 6.85 -9.12 8.25
CA MET A 249 8.19 -9.22 7.69
C MET A 249 9.19 -8.30 8.40
N GLN A 250 8.76 -7.12 8.85
CA GLN A 250 9.58 -6.20 9.65
C GLN A 250 9.84 -6.74 11.05
N SER A 251 8.80 -7.20 11.77
CA SER A 251 8.93 -7.71 13.14
C SER A 251 9.77 -9.00 13.21
N LEU A 252 9.78 -9.78 12.13
CA LEU A 252 10.65 -10.95 11.93
C LEU A 252 12.07 -10.56 11.48
N THR A 253 12.37 -9.28 11.28
CA THR A 253 13.64 -8.79 10.70
C THR A 253 13.98 -9.45 9.35
N ARG A 254 12.93 -9.90 8.63
CA ARG A 254 13.09 -10.60 7.33
C ARG A 254 13.17 -9.62 6.17
N ALA A 255 12.55 -8.45 6.28
CA ALA A 255 12.55 -7.42 5.24
C ALA A 255 12.88 -6.04 5.80
N THR A 256 13.45 -5.19 4.95
CA THR A 256 13.60 -3.75 5.16
C THR A 256 12.43 -3.03 4.51
N ILE A 257 11.67 -2.27 5.28
CA ILE A 257 10.56 -1.46 4.79
C ILE A 257 11.08 -0.08 4.37
N VAL A 258 10.73 0.36 3.15
CA VAL A 258 11.19 1.62 2.56
C VAL A 258 9.99 2.41 2.04
N GLY A 259 9.90 3.68 2.38
CA GLY A 259 8.85 4.57 1.89
C GLY A 259 8.19 5.41 2.96
N GLU A 260 6.86 5.49 2.95
CA GLU A 260 6.07 6.25 3.90
C GLU A 260 5.40 5.34 4.93
N VAL A 261 4.98 5.94 6.04
CA VAL A 261 4.09 5.27 7.01
C VAL A 261 2.78 4.89 6.32
N THR A 262 2.32 3.67 6.57
CA THR A 262 1.12 3.11 5.94
C THR A 262 -0.19 3.64 6.52
N ALA A 263 -1.34 3.20 6.02
CA ALA A 263 -2.67 3.74 6.33
C ALA A 263 -3.11 3.58 7.80
N GLY A 264 -2.64 2.55 8.50
CA GLY A 264 -3.03 2.25 9.87
C GLY A 264 -4.40 1.59 9.97
N ALA A 265 -4.72 0.65 9.09
CA ALA A 265 -5.98 -0.06 9.01
C ALA A 265 -5.76 -1.56 9.29
N ALA A 266 -5.68 -1.94 10.57
CA ALA A 266 -5.40 -3.31 10.96
C ALA A 266 -6.64 -4.16 11.18
N HIS A 267 -7.74 -3.56 11.65
CA HIS A 267 -8.90 -4.32 12.08
C HIS A 267 -9.69 -4.88 10.89
N GLY A 268 -10.08 -6.14 10.97
CA GLY A 268 -11.08 -6.72 10.07
C GLY A 268 -12.49 -6.32 10.51
N ARG A 269 -13.30 -5.91 9.54
CA ARG A 269 -14.69 -5.48 9.80
C ARG A 269 -15.71 -6.53 9.38
N SER A 270 -16.79 -6.63 10.14
CA SER A 270 -18.04 -7.23 9.70
C SER A 270 -19.08 -6.15 9.38
N ALA A 271 -20.08 -6.54 8.59
CA ALA A 271 -21.26 -5.74 8.32
C ALA A 271 -22.47 -6.43 8.96
N GLU A 272 -23.07 -5.83 10.00
CA GLU A 272 -24.19 -6.38 10.73
C GLU A 272 -25.49 -5.65 10.35
N ILE A 273 -26.54 -6.43 10.07
CA ILE A 273 -27.86 -5.86 9.79
C ILE A 273 -28.44 -5.38 11.10
N VAL A 274 -28.73 -4.08 11.21
CA VAL A 274 -29.40 -3.50 12.36
C VAL A 274 -30.90 -3.67 12.23
N ASN A 275 -31.46 -3.23 11.10
CA ASN A 275 -32.86 -3.44 10.74
C ASN A 275 -33.04 -3.51 9.21
N ASN A 276 -34.19 -3.08 8.67
CA ASN A 276 -34.41 -3.08 7.22
C ASN A 276 -33.66 -1.99 6.46
N ASP A 277 -33.13 -0.99 7.16
CA ASP A 277 -32.64 0.25 6.59
C ASP A 277 -31.20 0.56 6.97
N TYR A 278 -30.72 0.04 8.12
CA TYR A 278 -29.40 0.34 8.66
C TYR A 278 -28.49 -0.88 8.74
N ILE A 279 -27.22 -0.63 8.49
CA ILE A 279 -26.09 -1.56 8.66
C ILE A 279 -25.12 -0.95 9.65
N LEU A 280 -24.63 -1.76 10.58
CA LEU A 280 -23.46 -1.46 11.40
C LEU A 280 -22.24 -2.14 10.79
N THR A 281 -21.23 -1.38 10.32
CA THR A 281 -19.91 -1.94 10.09
C THR A 281 -19.13 -1.83 11.39
N LEU A 282 -18.55 -2.92 11.84
CA LEU A 282 -17.81 -2.92 13.10
C LEU A 282 -16.52 -3.76 13.04
N PRO A 283 -15.47 -3.34 13.74
CA PRO A 283 -14.25 -4.12 13.93
C PRO A 283 -14.51 -5.37 14.77
N SER A 284 -14.70 -6.51 14.11
CA SER A 284 -14.93 -7.81 14.77
C SER A 284 -13.68 -8.66 14.90
N THR A 285 -12.63 -8.33 14.12
CA THR A 285 -11.37 -9.07 14.07
C THR A 285 -10.20 -8.12 14.17
N ARG A 286 -9.14 -8.54 14.86
CA ARG A 286 -7.86 -7.82 14.87
C ARG A 286 -6.67 -8.78 14.77
N PRO A 287 -5.64 -8.48 13.97
CA PRO A 287 -4.37 -9.17 14.03
C PRO A 287 -3.60 -8.75 15.28
N VAL A 288 -2.81 -9.68 15.81
CA VAL A 288 -1.85 -9.44 16.90
C VAL A 288 -0.54 -10.11 16.50
N ASP A 289 0.52 -9.34 16.35
CA ASP A 289 1.84 -9.91 16.10
C ASP A 289 2.34 -10.63 17.36
N PRO A 290 2.78 -11.90 17.24
CA PRO A 290 3.16 -12.70 18.41
C PRO A 290 4.43 -12.21 19.13
N ARG A 291 5.25 -11.36 18.49
CA ARG A 291 6.51 -10.81 19.02
C ARG A 291 6.28 -9.48 19.71
N THR A 292 5.59 -8.54 19.04
CA THR A 292 5.30 -7.20 19.58
C THR A 292 4.10 -7.16 20.50
N LYS A 293 3.19 -8.16 20.43
CA LYS A 293 1.88 -8.21 21.12
C LYS A 293 0.98 -7.03 20.76
N ASP A 294 1.22 -6.42 19.62
CA ASP A 294 0.55 -5.21 19.10
C ASP A 294 0.25 -5.39 17.60
N ASN A 295 -0.31 -4.37 16.99
CA ASN A 295 -0.54 -4.28 15.56
C ASN A 295 -0.36 -2.83 15.07
N TRP A 296 -0.65 -2.59 13.79
CA TRP A 296 -0.48 -1.29 13.13
C TRP A 296 -1.73 -0.40 13.16
N GLU A 297 -2.79 -0.76 13.91
CA GLU A 297 -4.03 0.02 13.95
C GLU A 297 -3.76 1.48 14.33
N ARG A 298 -4.23 2.41 13.51
CA ARG A 298 -4.08 3.87 13.63
C ARG A 298 -2.65 4.41 13.55
N LYS A 299 -1.63 3.58 13.68
CA LYS A 299 -0.21 3.97 13.68
C LYS A 299 0.42 3.82 12.29
N GLY A 300 -0.09 2.85 11.51
CA GLY A 300 0.58 2.37 10.32
C GLY A 300 1.86 1.58 10.61
N VAL A 301 2.41 0.99 9.59
CA VAL A 301 3.75 0.39 9.60
C VAL A 301 4.75 1.50 9.36
N LYS A 302 5.61 1.77 10.33
CA LYS A 302 6.69 2.77 10.16
C LYS A 302 7.82 2.15 9.35
N PRO A 303 8.26 2.76 8.24
CA PRO A 303 9.36 2.22 7.45
C PRO A 303 10.69 2.25 8.21
N ASN A 304 11.59 1.32 7.87
CA ASN A 304 12.98 1.32 8.34
C ASN A 304 13.78 2.46 7.70
N ILE A 305 13.45 2.77 6.43
CA ILE A 305 14.04 3.87 5.67
C ILE A 305 12.91 4.76 5.18
N GLU A 306 12.77 5.93 5.81
CA GLU A 306 11.71 6.88 5.48
C GLU A 306 12.09 7.72 4.25
N THR A 307 11.22 7.76 3.26
CA THR A 307 11.33 8.56 2.05
C THR A 307 9.93 8.75 1.44
N ASN A 308 9.77 9.72 0.53
CA ASN A 308 8.52 9.84 -0.21
C ASN A 308 8.26 8.61 -1.10
N SER A 309 6.99 8.31 -1.38
CA SER A 309 6.59 7.14 -2.14
C SER A 309 7.17 7.10 -3.55
N ASP A 310 7.36 8.25 -4.20
CA ASP A 310 7.87 8.33 -5.56
C ASP A 310 9.34 7.90 -5.65
N ASN A 311 10.13 8.21 -4.61
CA ASN A 311 11.55 7.84 -4.54
C ASN A 311 11.82 6.49 -3.87
N ALA A 312 10.82 5.87 -3.26
CA ALA A 312 11.00 4.64 -2.47
C ALA A 312 11.65 3.50 -3.26
N LEU A 313 11.30 3.35 -4.54
CA LEU A 313 11.93 2.34 -5.40
C LEU A 313 13.42 2.61 -5.60
N ASN A 314 13.81 3.83 -5.93
CA ASN A 314 15.23 4.16 -6.14
C ASN A 314 16.05 3.97 -4.85
N VAL A 315 15.50 4.36 -3.71
CA VAL A 315 16.15 4.19 -2.40
C VAL A 315 16.31 2.71 -2.06
N ALA A 316 15.25 1.91 -2.15
CA ALA A 316 15.31 0.46 -1.88
C ALA A 316 16.26 -0.25 -2.84
N TYR A 317 16.25 0.14 -4.12
CA TYR A 317 17.12 -0.43 -5.13
C TYR A 317 18.61 -0.09 -4.85
N ALA A 318 18.92 1.13 -4.45
CA ALA A 318 20.28 1.48 -4.03
C ALA A 318 20.70 0.69 -2.77
N GLU A 319 19.80 0.53 -1.79
CA GLU A 319 20.09 -0.17 -0.54
C GLU A 319 20.29 -1.68 -0.74
N VAL A 320 19.48 -2.33 -1.59
CA VAL A 320 19.69 -3.77 -1.87
C VAL A 320 21.03 -4.00 -2.56
N LEU A 321 21.39 -3.17 -3.57
CA LEU A 321 22.70 -3.27 -4.23
C LEU A 321 23.86 -3.02 -3.26
N ASN A 322 23.74 -2.01 -2.41
CA ASN A 322 24.74 -1.70 -1.38
C ASN A 322 24.93 -2.86 -0.37
N SER A 323 23.83 -3.48 0.03
CA SER A 323 23.86 -4.67 0.88
C SER A 323 24.59 -5.84 0.21
N LEU A 324 24.28 -6.10 -1.06
CA LEU A 324 24.94 -7.17 -1.85
C LEU A 324 26.43 -6.90 -2.04
N ILE A 325 26.84 -5.66 -2.26
CA ILE A 325 28.25 -5.26 -2.36
C ILE A 325 28.96 -5.48 -1.02
N LYS A 326 28.38 -5.05 0.10
CA LYS A 326 28.97 -5.21 1.44
C LYS A 326 29.13 -6.68 1.83
N ASN A 327 28.26 -7.55 1.37
CA ASN A 327 28.27 -8.99 1.65
C ASN A 327 29.05 -9.80 0.63
N ASN A 328 29.81 -9.16 -0.30
CA ASN A 328 30.60 -9.81 -1.32
C ASN A 328 29.82 -10.89 -2.10
N SER A 329 28.65 -10.52 -2.63
CA SER A 329 27.80 -11.41 -3.41
C SER A 329 28.52 -12.00 -4.64
N SER A 330 28.00 -13.08 -5.18
CA SER A 330 28.57 -13.76 -6.35
C SER A 330 28.67 -12.87 -7.60
N ASN A 331 27.77 -11.89 -7.71
CA ASN A 331 27.69 -10.92 -8.82
C ASN A 331 28.27 -9.55 -8.45
N LEU A 332 29.28 -9.49 -7.58
CA LEU A 332 29.83 -8.26 -7.02
C LEU A 332 30.17 -7.21 -8.09
N SER A 333 30.84 -7.56 -9.17
CA SER A 333 31.20 -6.63 -10.25
C SER A 333 29.98 -6.00 -10.92
N LEU A 334 28.91 -6.76 -11.11
CA LEU A 334 27.65 -6.26 -11.66
C LEU A 334 26.98 -5.31 -10.69
N HIS A 335 26.93 -5.63 -9.39
CA HIS A 335 26.35 -4.75 -8.39
C HIS A 335 27.12 -3.44 -8.25
N GLN A 336 28.46 -3.50 -8.24
CA GLN A 336 29.32 -2.32 -8.23
C GLN A 336 29.17 -1.47 -9.49
N TRP A 337 28.85 -2.10 -10.63
CA TRP A 337 28.58 -1.39 -11.87
C TRP A 337 27.27 -0.62 -11.81
N VAL A 338 26.18 -1.25 -11.34
CA VAL A 338 24.83 -0.65 -11.33
C VAL A 338 24.63 0.33 -10.18
N TYR A 339 25.19 0.06 -8.99
CA TYR A 339 24.96 0.83 -7.77
C TYR A 339 25.11 2.35 -7.91
N PRO A 340 26.20 2.92 -8.51
CA PRO A 340 26.36 4.36 -8.62
C PRO A 340 25.23 5.04 -9.40
N LEU A 341 24.71 4.39 -10.44
CA LEU A 341 23.61 4.92 -11.26
C LEU A 341 22.31 5.00 -10.44
N VAL A 342 21.98 3.92 -9.73
CA VAL A 342 20.79 3.85 -8.90
C VAL A 342 20.89 4.80 -7.72
N LYS A 343 22.07 4.90 -7.10
CA LYS A 343 22.34 5.84 -6.00
C LYS A 343 22.17 7.28 -6.45
N ALA A 344 22.68 7.64 -7.62
CA ALA A 344 22.49 8.97 -8.17
C ALA A 344 21.00 9.30 -8.37
N LYS A 345 20.23 8.37 -8.96
CA LYS A 345 18.78 8.53 -9.11
C LYS A 345 18.05 8.67 -7.77
N SER A 346 18.48 7.93 -6.74
CA SER A 346 17.87 8.00 -5.41
C SER A 346 18.09 9.33 -4.69
N SER A 347 19.13 10.09 -5.07
CA SER A 347 19.42 11.41 -4.53
C SER A 347 18.43 12.49 -4.95
N GLN A 348 17.64 12.23 -6.01
CA GLN A 348 16.74 13.20 -6.64
C GLN A 348 17.42 14.50 -7.06
N TYR A 349 18.71 14.41 -7.39
CA TYR A 349 19.48 15.56 -7.84
C TYR A 349 18.88 16.16 -9.10
N GLN A 350 18.72 17.48 -9.10
CA GLN A 350 18.27 18.25 -10.26
C GLN A 350 19.41 19.13 -10.75
N PRO A 351 20.03 18.80 -11.89
CA PRO A 351 21.15 19.59 -12.41
C PRO A 351 20.71 21.02 -12.72
N SER A 352 21.52 21.97 -12.27
CA SER A 352 21.36 23.39 -12.62
C SER A 352 22.14 23.76 -13.88
N GLN A 353 21.85 24.92 -14.48
CA GLN A 353 22.67 25.44 -15.59
C GLN A 353 24.13 25.62 -15.18
N SER A 354 24.41 25.94 -13.91
CA SER A 354 25.79 26.03 -13.39
C SER A 354 26.49 24.67 -13.44
N ASP A 355 25.79 23.58 -13.14
CA ASP A 355 26.37 22.23 -13.21
C ASP A 355 26.69 21.84 -14.67
N PHE A 356 25.82 22.21 -15.61
CA PHE A 356 26.10 22.01 -17.04
C PHE A 356 27.32 22.76 -17.50
N ASN A 357 27.43 24.02 -17.11
CA ASN A 357 28.56 24.89 -17.51
C ASN A 357 29.90 24.33 -16.98
N GLN A 358 29.91 23.63 -15.85
CA GLN A 358 31.14 23.06 -15.29
C GLN A 358 31.68 21.89 -16.13
N ILE A 359 30.81 21.11 -16.77
CA ILE A 359 31.20 19.93 -17.56
C ILE A 359 31.28 20.21 -19.08
N ILE A 360 30.68 21.28 -19.57
CA ILE A 360 30.79 21.69 -20.99
C ILE A 360 32.22 22.00 -21.31
N GLY A 361 32.77 21.41 -22.36
CA GLY A 361 34.16 21.64 -22.77
C GLY A 361 34.67 20.56 -23.73
N THR A 362 35.95 20.70 -24.09
CA THR A 362 36.68 19.74 -24.93
C THR A 362 37.61 18.89 -24.06
N TYR A 363 37.61 17.59 -24.27
CA TYR A 363 38.39 16.61 -23.49
C TYR A 363 39.16 15.71 -24.47
N GLY A 364 40.32 16.21 -24.91
CA GLY A 364 41.05 15.59 -25.98
C GLY A 364 40.28 15.63 -27.32
N LYS A 365 39.94 14.47 -27.85
CA LYS A 365 39.12 14.30 -29.07
C LYS A 365 37.61 14.27 -28.82
N ARG A 366 37.19 14.61 -27.59
CA ARG A 366 35.77 14.51 -27.16
C ARG A 366 35.27 15.91 -26.77
N LYS A 367 33.98 16.13 -27.00
CA LYS A 367 33.33 17.37 -26.69
C LYS A 367 32.03 17.13 -25.94
N ILE A 368 31.81 17.85 -24.84
CA ILE A 368 30.48 17.99 -24.22
C ILE A 368 29.97 19.39 -24.55
N PHE A 369 28.76 19.49 -25.04
CA PHE A 369 28.11 20.75 -25.40
C PHE A 369 26.63 20.71 -25.10
N GLN A 370 26.00 21.88 -25.07
CA GLN A 370 24.57 22.04 -24.86
C GLN A 370 23.92 22.55 -26.15
N GLU A 371 22.80 21.93 -26.53
CA GLU A 371 21.98 22.37 -27.62
C GLU A 371 20.50 22.18 -27.24
N ASN A 372 19.65 23.20 -27.47
CA ASN A 372 18.22 23.18 -27.13
C ASN A 372 17.92 22.74 -25.68
N GLY A 373 18.76 23.15 -24.72
CA GLY A 373 18.62 22.80 -23.28
C GLY A 373 19.09 21.40 -22.90
N LYS A 374 19.54 20.59 -23.85
CA LYS A 374 20.05 19.23 -23.62
C LYS A 374 21.55 19.15 -23.73
N LEU A 375 22.15 18.20 -23.05
CA LEU A 375 23.59 17.93 -23.12
C LEU A 375 23.88 16.84 -24.13
N PHE A 376 24.98 17.01 -24.86
CA PHE A 376 25.47 16.07 -25.86
C PHE A 376 26.94 15.79 -25.67
N TYR A 377 27.31 14.54 -25.97
CA TYR A 377 28.70 14.07 -26.06
C TYR A 377 29.00 13.74 -27.52
N GLN A 378 30.13 14.17 -28.01
CA GLN A 378 30.59 13.91 -29.37
C GLN A 378 32.06 13.47 -29.36
N TYR A 379 32.42 12.48 -30.15
CA TYR A 379 33.78 12.06 -30.41
C TYR A 379 34.17 12.47 -31.83
N LEU A 380 35.16 13.35 -31.99
CA LEU A 380 35.54 13.94 -33.27
C LEU A 380 34.31 14.48 -34.02
N ASP A 381 34.12 14.01 -35.27
CA ASP A 381 33.00 14.37 -36.15
C ASP A 381 31.89 13.31 -36.18
N ASP A 382 31.94 12.33 -35.26
CA ASP A 382 30.89 11.30 -35.15
C ASP A 382 29.54 11.93 -34.73
N PRO A 383 28.41 11.23 -34.96
CA PRO A 383 27.12 11.67 -34.44
C PRO A 383 27.16 11.86 -32.91
N ALA A 384 26.57 12.96 -32.45
CA ALA A 384 26.50 13.26 -31.03
C ALA A 384 25.46 12.40 -30.32
N PHE A 385 25.76 11.96 -29.09
CA PHE A 385 24.86 11.23 -28.21
C PHE A 385 24.28 12.16 -27.16
N GLU A 386 22.96 12.15 -26.97
CA GLU A 386 22.33 12.84 -25.85
C GLU A 386 22.79 12.17 -24.54
N ILE A 387 23.24 13.00 -23.60
CA ILE A 387 23.70 12.56 -22.26
C ILE A 387 22.88 13.24 -21.17
N GLU A 388 22.90 12.64 -19.99
CA GLU A 388 22.20 13.16 -18.81
C GLU A 388 23.13 13.16 -17.60
N LEU A 389 23.14 14.27 -16.88
CA LEU A 389 23.89 14.41 -15.61
C LEU A 389 22.98 13.92 -14.46
N LEU A 390 23.27 12.77 -13.88
CA LEU A 390 22.48 12.17 -12.80
C LEU A 390 22.81 12.73 -11.41
N ASP A 391 24.07 13.08 -11.22
CA ASP A 391 24.58 13.82 -10.07
C ASP A 391 25.76 14.69 -10.53
N LYS A 392 26.50 15.31 -9.61
CA LYS A 392 27.60 16.19 -9.97
C LYS A 392 28.70 15.51 -10.80
N GLU A 393 28.86 14.21 -10.67
CA GLU A 393 29.95 13.45 -11.29
C GLU A 393 29.50 12.46 -12.34
N THR A 394 28.31 11.90 -12.18
CA THR A 394 27.81 10.77 -12.97
C THR A 394 27.02 11.24 -14.20
N ILE A 395 27.55 10.93 -15.37
CA ILE A 395 26.93 11.28 -16.65
C ILE A 395 26.63 9.99 -17.41
N ILE A 396 25.38 9.82 -17.86
CA ILE A 396 24.95 8.65 -18.62
C ILE A 396 24.65 9.01 -20.08
N PHE A 397 24.79 8.02 -20.96
CA PHE A 397 24.26 8.07 -22.31
C PHE A 397 22.79 7.63 -22.31
N LYS A 398 21.91 8.38 -23.00
CA LYS A 398 20.50 7.96 -23.10
C LYS A 398 20.29 6.83 -24.10
N ALA A 399 21.22 6.62 -25.02
CA ALA A 399 21.10 5.65 -26.09
C ALA A 399 21.54 4.23 -25.68
N PHE A 400 22.36 4.09 -24.62
CA PHE A 400 22.91 2.80 -24.19
C PHE A 400 23.39 2.86 -22.75
N THR A 401 23.52 1.69 -22.11
CA THR A 401 23.83 1.53 -20.67
C THR A 401 25.20 0.92 -20.38
N GLU A 402 25.89 0.44 -21.41
CA GLU A 402 27.17 -0.28 -21.31
C GLU A 402 28.34 0.64 -20.98
N ALA A 403 28.19 1.94 -21.13
CA ALA A 403 29.18 2.92 -20.76
C ALA A 403 28.56 4.15 -20.05
N ARG A 404 29.38 4.83 -19.26
CA ARG A 404 29.07 6.11 -18.63
C ARG A 404 30.31 6.98 -18.50
N LEU A 405 30.10 8.25 -18.26
CA LEU A 405 31.19 9.18 -17.96
C LEU A 405 31.14 9.56 -16.47
N GLN A 406 32.33 9.75 -15.91
CA GLN A 406 32.52 10.38 -14.61
C GLN A 406 33.32 11.66 -14.79
N ALA A 407 32.76 12.79 -14.33
CA ALA A 407 33.45 14.05 -14.32
C ALA A 407 34.40 14.11 -13.13
N ILE A 408 35.66 14.53 -13.37
CA ILE A 408 36.69 14.75 -12.36
C ILE A 408 36.85 16.25 -12.18
N TYR A 409 36.62 16.74 -10.97
CA TYR A 409 36.63 18.16 -10.65
C TYR A 409 37.92 18.63 -9.94
N LYS A 410 38.35 19.84 -10.27
CA LYS A 410 39.28 20.63 -9.50
C LYS A 410 38.76 22.07 -9.44
N ASP A 411 38.69 22.66 -8.25
CA ASP A 411 38.21 24.02 -8.04
C ASP A 411 36.86 24.36 -8.68
N LYS A 412 35.91 23.41 -8.61
CA LYS A 412 34.54 23.47 -9.17
C LYS A 412 34.43 23.39 -10.69
N GLU A 413 35.52 23.15 -11.42
CA GLU A 413 35.46 22.87 -12.85
C GLU A 413 35.88 21.44 -13.15
N ALA A 414 35.20 20.80 -14.09
CA ALA A 414 35.59 19.49 -14.56
C ALA A 414 36.89 19.59 -15.34
N VAL A 415 37.95 18.99 -14.79
CA VAL A 415 39.32 19.00 -15.38
C VAL A 415 39.55 17.76 -16.25
N ALA A 416 38.80 16.70 -16.04
CA ALA A 416 38.88 15.49 -16.85
C ALA A 416 37.52 14.77 -16.89
N LEU A 417 37.34 13.93 -17.91
CA LEU A 417 36.26 12.93 -17.99
C LEU A 417 36.90 11.56 -17.95
N LYS A 418 36.30 10.67 -17.17
CA LYS A 418 36.63 9.25 -17.10
C LYS A 418 35.52 8.45 -17.78
N MET A 419 35.83 7.79 -18.88
CA MET A 419 34.92 6.81 -19.50
C MET A 419 35.01 5.50 -18.74
N LEU A 420 33.88 5.03 -18.29
CA LEU A 420 33.71 3.74 -17.62
C LEU A 420 32.89 2.86 -18.55
N SER A 421 33.36 1.62 -18.80
CA SER A 421 32.63 0.59 -19.53
C SER A 421 32.61 -0.68 -18.69
N PHE A 422 31.53 -1.43 -18.73
CA PHE A 422 31.41 -2.65 -17.94
C PHE A 422 32.44 -3.69 -18.41
N GLY A 423 33.27 -4.17 -17.47
CA GLY A 423 34.29 -5.18 -17.75
C GLY A 423 35.55 -4.66 -18.45
N GLU A 424 35.70 -3.35 -18.65
CA GLU A 424 36.87 -2.73 -19.25
C GLU A 424 37.61 -1.80 -18.28
N ASP A 425 38.88 -1.55 -18.55
CA ASP A 425 39.65 -0.53 -17.83
C ASP A 425 39.12 0.88 -18.15
N ALA A 426 39.05 1.70 -17.14
CA ALA A 426 38.60 3.08 -17.29
C ALA A 426 39.60 3.90 -18.10
N ARG A 427 39.07 4.79 -18.98
CA ARG A 427 39.89 5.69 -19.82
C ARG A 427 39.64 7.13 -19.40
N GLU A 428 40.72 7.87 -19.09
CA GLU A 428 40.63 9.26 -18.64
C GLU A 428 41.06 10.23 -19.77
N PHE A 429 40.34 11.33 -19.89
CA PHE A 429 40.54 12.36 -20.91
C PHE A 429 40.62 13.73 -20.24
N GLN A 430 41.78 14.34 -20.31
CA GLN A 430 42.01 15.69 -19.75
C GLN A 430 41.26 16.77 -20.55
N ARG A 431 40.73 17.75 -19.83
CA ARG A 431 40.10 18.92 -20.47
C ARG A 431 41.18 19.71 -21.20
N THR A 432 40.88 20.06 -22.44
CA THR A 432 41.73 20.93 -23.23
C THR A 432 41.34 22.39 -22.96
N ILE A 433 42.26 23.22 -22.58
CA ILE A 433 42.10 24.66 -22.32
C ILE A 433 41.89 25.42 -23.63
#